data_1b4a80620a0ea98417ea6c82d8ad57d9
#
_entry.id   1b4a80620a0ea98417ea6c82d8ad57d9
#
_cell.length_a   1.000
_cell.length_b   1.000
_cell.length_c   1.000
_cell.angle_alpha   90.00
_cell.angle_beta   90.00
_cell.angle_gamma   90.00
#
_symmetry.space_group_name_H-M   'P 1'
#
loop_
_entity.id
_entity.type
_entity.pdbx_description
1 polymer ?
#
loop_
_entity_poly.entity_id
_entity_poly.type
_entity_poly.pdbx_seq_one_letter_code
_entity_poly.pdbx_strand_id
1 'polypeptide(L)'
;MKVLFGVCSWGLGHAVRDLPLLKRIIRRGYEVTVVGKGRSLDFIKKELGEKCIYCEIPDYLPPYSEKSFSVAKFVGRFPIYLREIAREHKKIKKLVESNGYQRIVSDSRFGIYYPGIPSYLIFHQLRFIAPGRVRIFERCTEGFNYLSLDNFNKILVPDLKQEDLCLSGDLSHNLHYFKESKVEYLGLLCDLKKMDMPEDIDYFISISGPEPQRTILEQKILPQLPLLKGKIVVALGKPEEEKEIFYHGARIYSYLDRKTQQEIMNRSRLIISRPGYTTLMELAILGKKALLIPTPGQTEQTYLASYHMRKGNFYSVSQEKLDLARDVVEAERYPGLKVNNIQPEDAEEKFMQVVFGG
;
A
#
# COMPACT_ATOMS: atom_id res chain seq x y z
N MET A 1 22.66 16.63 -4.22
CA MET A 1 22.27 15.53 -5.16
C MET A 1 20.84 15.75 -5.56
N LYS A 2 20.52 15.58 -6.85
CA LYS A 2 19.13 15.65 -7.36
C LYS A 2 18.53 14.26 -7.51
N VAL A 3 17.35 14.06 -6.96
CA VAL A 3 16.63 12.78 -6.94
C VAL A 3 15.29 12.92 -7.64
N LEU A 4 14.99 12.02 -8.56
CA LEU A 4 13.67 11.87 -9.15
C LEU A 4 12.92 10.76 -8.41
N PHE A 5 11.74 11.06 -7.87
CA PHE A 5 10.93 10.10 -7.12
C PHE A 5 9.53 9.98 -7.74
N GLY A 6 9.22 8.81 -8.26
CA GLY A 6 7.92 8.52 -8.86
C GLY A 6 6.98 7.85 -7.88
N VAL A 7 5.81 8.44 -7.65
CA VAL A 7 4.76 7.93 -6.75
C VAL A 7 3.60 7.39 -7.57
N CYS A 8 3.15 6.18 -7.29
CA CYS A 8 2.00 5.55 -7.95
C CYS A 8 0.68 6.20 -7.50
N SER A 9 -0.25 6.41 -8.44
CA SER A 9 -1.55 7.04 -8.18
C SER A 9 -2.72 6.07 -7.97
N TRP A 10 -2.46 4.76 -7.94
CA TRP A 10 -3.51 3.74 -7.82
C TRP A 10 -4.22 3.72 -6.45
N GLY A 11 -3.70 4.45 -5.48
CA GLY A 11 -4.29 4.63 -4.16
C GLY A 11 -3.38 5.42 -3.23
N LEU A 12 -3.96 6.03 -2.20
CA LEU A 12 -3.21 6.81 -1.20
C LEU A 12 -2.16 5.99 -0.45
N GLY A 13 -2.31 4.66 -0.38
CA GLY A 13 -1.36 3.78 0.29
C GLY A 13 0.08 3.90 -0.23
N HIS A 14 0.28 4.12 -1.53
CA HIS A 14 1.61 4.38 -2.11
C HIS A 14 2.20 5.69 -1.58
N ALA A 15 1.46 6.78 -1.68
CA ALA A 15 1.91 8.08 -1.20
C ALA A 15 2.19 8.09 0.32
N VAL A 16 1.38 7.36 1.09
CA VAL A 16 1.55 7.22 2.56
C VAL A 16 2.86 6.49 2.88
N ARG A 17 3.15 5.37 2.23
CA ARG A 17 4.39 4.62 2.48
C ARG A 17 5.65 5.30 1.93
N ASP A 18 5.52 6.14 0.90
CA ASP A 18 6.63 6.88 0.31
C ASP A 18 7.00 8.13 1.12
N LEU A 19 6.05 8.69 1.85
CA LEU A 19 6.24 9.93 2.61
C LEU A 19 7.42 9.90 3.59
N PRO A 20 7.63 8.86 4.43
CA PRO A 20 8.80 8.77 5.30
C PRO A 20 10.11 8.73 4.51
N LEU A 21 10.17 8.04 3.37
CA LEU A 21 11.35 8.01 2.50
C LEU A 21 11.67 9.39 1.94
N LEU A 22 10.66 10.09 1.41
CA LEU A 22 10.79 11.45 0.91
C LEU A 22 11.29 12.41 2.00
N LYS A 23 10.69 12.34 3.19
CA LYS A 23 11.14 13.14 4.36
C LYS A 23 12.61 12.83 4.70
N ARG A 24 13.04 11.58 4.61
CA ARG A 24 14.42 11.16 4.90
C ARG A 24 15.40 11.69 3.85
N ILE A 25 15.07 11.61 2.56
CA ILE A 25 15.88 12.14 1.44
C ILE A 25 16.06 13.66 1.60
N ILE A 26 14.98 14.39 1.89
CA ILE A 26 15.01 15.85 2.10
C ILE A 26 15.89 16.23 3.31
N ARG A 27 15.78 15.51 4.42
CA ARG A 27 16.61 15.73 5.62
C ARG A 27 18.09 15.55 5.38
N ARG A 28 18.47 14.72 4.38
CA ARG A 28 19.87 14.58 3.92
C ARG A 28 20.33 15.74 3.03
N GLY A 29 19.49 16.73 2.77
CA GLY A 29 19.81 17.90 1.96
C GLY A 29 19.78 17.62 0.45
N TYR A 30 19.08 16.57 -0.01
CA TYR A 30 18.95 16.28 -1.43
C TYR A 30 17.73 17.02 -2.03
N GLU A 31 17.89 17.50 -3.25
CA GLU A 31 16.80 18.10 -4.03
C GLU A 31 15.92 17.00 -4.60
N VAL A 32 14.63 17.03 -4.31
CA VAL A 32 13.69 16.00 -4.74
C VAL A 32 12.69 16.55 -5.73
N THR A 33 12.57 15.90 -6.88
CA THR A 33 11.45 16.10 -7.79
C THR A 33 10.51 14.90 -7.67
N VAL A 34 9.28 15.16 -7.22
CA VAL A 34 8.23 14.13 -7.09
C VAL A 34 7.40 14.11 -8.36
N VAL A 35 7.32 12.93 -8.99
CA VAL A 35 6.46 12.66 -10.14
C VAL A 35 5.26 11.85 -9.71
N GLY A 36 4.07 12.34 -9.97
CA GLY A 36 2.82 11.67 -9.61
C GLY A 36 1.62 12.25 -10.32
N LYS A 37 0.41 11.87 -9.90
CA LYS A 37 -0.84 12.43 -10.39
C LYS A 37 -1.95 12.34 -9.33
N GLY A 38 -2.91 13.29 -9.39
CA GLY A 38 -4.15 13.28 -8.63
C GLY A 38 -3.92 13.16 -7.12
N ARG A 39 -4.81 12.47 -6.41
CA ARG A 39 -4.87 12.42 -4.94
C ARG A 39 -3.55 12.03 -4.25
N SER A 40 -2.76 11.15 -4.86
CA SER A 40 -1.44 10.76 -4.31
C SER A 40 -0.45 11.91 -4.36
N LEU A 41 -0.38 12.63 -5.48
CA LEU A 41 0.48 13.80 -5.61
C LEU A 41 0.02 14.95 -4.73
N ASP A 42 -1.30 15.19 -4.63
CA ASP A 42 -1.89 16.24 -3.80
C ASP A 42 -1.63 15.99 -2.32
N PHE A 43 -1.71 14.72 -1.88
CA PHE A 43 -1.33 14.33 -0.52
C PHE A 43 0.14 14.65 -0.23
N ILE A 44 1.06 14.27 -1.12
CA ILE A 44 2.49 14.57 -0.93
C ILE A 44 2.75 16.08 -0.93
N LYS A 45 2.09 16.85 -1.79
CA LYS A 45 2.17 18.31 -1.81
C LYS A 45 1.70 18.92 -0.50
N LYS A 46 0.59 18.44 0.06
CA LYS A 46 0.06 18.89 1.37
C LYS A 46 1.05 18.62 2.51
N GLU A 47 1.70 17.46 2.50
CA GLU A 47 2.63 17.03 3.55
C GLU A 47 4.03 17.66 3.47
N LEU A 48 4.54 17.91 2.28
CA LEU A 48 5.91 18.39 2.08
C LEU A 48 6.00 19.88 1.69
N GLY A 49 4.92 20.48 1.22
CA GLY A 49 4.90 21.89 0.81
C GLY A 49 5.96 22.19 -0.26
N GLU A 50 6.68 23.28 -0.10
CA GLU A 50 7.71 23.75 -1.05
C GLU A 50 9.07 23.04 -0.94
N LYS A 51 9.16 21.97 -0.13
CA LYS A 51 10.42 21.23 0.06
C LYS A 51 10.79 20.34 -1.13
N CYS A 52 9.88 20.17 -2.09
CA CYS A 52 10.06 19.39 -3.31
C CYS A 52 9.60 20.14 -4.54
N ILE A 53 10.14 19.76 -5.68
CA ILE A 53 9.58 20.12 -6.99
C ILE A 53 8.55 19.06 -7.37
N TYR A 54 7.41 19.45 -7.93
CA TYR A 54 6.34 18.53 -8.30
C TYR A 54 6.11 18.55 -9.80
N CYS A 55 6.06 17.37 -10.40
CA CYS A 55 5.81 17.18 -11.81
C CYS A 55 4.62 16.23 -12.01
N GLU A 56 3.57 16.71 -12.69
CA GLU A 56 2.41 15.87 -12.98
C GLU A 56 2.64 15.07 -14.26
N ILE A 57 2.90 13.77 -14.11
CA ILE A 57 2.97 12.79 -15.18
C ILE A 57 2.00 11.67 -14.87
N PRO A 58 0.96 11.47 -15.73
CA PRO A 58 0.03 10.35 -15.55
C PRO A 58 0.76 9.01 -15.56
N ASP A 59 0.37 8.14 -14.66
CA ASP A 59 0.67 6.72 -14.71
C ASP A 59 -0.43 5.96 -15.46
N TYR A 60 -0.24 4.67 -15.61
CA TYR A 60 -1.18 3.78 -16.29
C TYR A 60 -2.29 3.31 -15.35
N LEU A 61 -3.42 2.90 -15.93
CA LEU A 61 -4.54 2.36 -15.18
C LEU A 61 -4.19 0.95 -14.64
N PRO A 62 -4.66 0.62 -13.43
CA PRO A 62 -4.46 -0.71 -12.88
C PRO A 62 -5.06 -1.78 -13.81
N PRO A 63 -4.40 -2.95 -13.94
CA PRO A 63 -4.82 -3.98 -14.91
C PRO A 63 -6.06 -4.79 -14.47
N TYR A 64 -6.74 -4.40 -13.39
CA TYR A 64 -7.94 -5.07 -12.90
C TYR A 64 -9.20 -4.24 -13.09
N SER A 65 -10.37 -4.91 -13.14
CA SER A 65 -11.66 -4.26 -13.28
C SER A 65 -12.40 -4.17 -11.93
N GLU A 66 -13.29 -3.17 -11.80
CA GLU A 66 -14.02 -2.84 -10.57
C GLU A 66 -14.95 -3.96 -10.05
N LYS A 67 -15.37 -4.91 -10.88
CA LYS A 67 -16.39 -5.91 -10.52
C LYS A 67 -15.87 -7.33 -10.36
N SER A 68 -14.89 -7.74 -11.18
CA SER A 68 -14.31 -9.09 -11.10
C SER A 68 -12.98 -9.16 -11.86
N PHE A 69 -12.06 -9.96 -11.35
CA PHE A 69 -10.83 -10.27 -12.07
C PHE A 69 -11.10 -11.33 -13.15
N SER A 70 -10.58 -11.11 -14.35
CA SER A 70 -10.57 -12.10 -15.44
C SER A 70 -9.19 -12.11 -16.09
N VAL A 71 -8.57 -13.29 -16.13
CA VAL A 71 -7.27 -13.48 -16.80
C VAL A 71 -7.33 -13.06 -18.27
N ALA A 72 -8.42 -13.39 -18.98
CA ALA A 72 -8.60 -13.01 -20.37
C ALA A 72 -8.66 -11.49 -20.57
N LYS A 73 -9.36 -10.76 -19.68
CA LYS A 73 -9.40 -9.29 -19.71
C LYS A 73 -8.06 -8.67 -19.35
N PHE A 74 -7.33 -9.28 -18.42
CA PHE A 74 -5.97 -8.86 -18.06
C PHE A 74 -5.03 -8.98 -19.26
N VAL A 75 -5.00 -10.15 -19.89
CA VAL A 75 -4.18 -10.41 -21.09
C VAL A 75 -4.57 -9.51 -22.25
N GLY A 76 -5.87 -9.29 -22.48
CA GLY A 76 -6.35 -8.39 -23.55
C GLY A 76 -5.98 -6.92 -23.36
N ARG A 77 -5.81 -6.44 -22.12
CA ARG A 77 -5.36 -5.08 -21.80
C ARG A 77 -3.84 -4.90 -21.80
N PHE A 78 -3.10 -5.98 -21.84
CA PHE A 78 -1.64 -5.99 -21.74
C PHE A 78 -0.91 -5.12 -22.78
N PRO A 79 -1.29 -5.13 -24.08
CA PRO A 79 -0.66 -4.23 -25.05
C PRO A 79 -0.88 -2.72 -24.75
N ILE A 80 -2.04 -2.38 -24.19
CA ILE A 80 -2.35 -1.01 -23.77
C ILE A 80 -1.43 -0.61 -22.61
N TYR A 81 -1.27 -1.50 -21.65
CA TYR A 81 -0.41 -1.31 -20.48
C TYR A 81 1.06 -1.06 -20.89
N LEU A 82 1.60 -1.89 -21.80
CA LEU A 82 2.95 -1.69 -22.34
C LEU A 82 3.11 -0.34 -23.06
N ARG A 83 2.11 0.06 -23.85
CA ARG A 83 2.12 1.35 -24.53
C ARG A 83 2.11 2.53 -23.56
N GLU A 84 1.38 2.41 -22.47
CA GLU A 84 1.32 3.46 -21.44
C GLU A 84 2.64 3.56 -20.66
N ILE A 85 3.29 2.44 -20.33
CA ILE A 85 4.65 2.41 -19.74
C ILE A 85 5.65 3.10 -20.69
N ALA A 86 5.60 2.79 -21.98
CA ALA A 86 6.49 3.40 -22.96
C ALA A 86 6.25 4.93 -23.11
N ARG A 87 5.00 5.37 -23.02
CA ARG A 87 4.64 6.81 -23.02
C ARG A 87 5.14 7.52 -21.76
N GLU A 88 4.99 6.89 -20.61
CA GLU A 88 5.54 7.37 -19.34
C GLU A 88 7.06 7.53 -19.46
N HIS A 89 7.75 6.47 -19.89
CA HIS A 89 9.21 6.46 -20.06
C HIS A 89 9.69 7.59 -20.98
N LYS A 90 8.99 7.84 -22.10
CA LYS A 90 9.32 8.94 -23.02
C LYS A 90 9.26 10.32 -22.34
N LYS A 91 8.29 10.54 -21.44
CA LYS A 91 8.17 11.80 -20.68
C LYS A 91 9.27 11.91 -19.63
N ILE A 92 9.55 10.80 -18.92
CA ILE A 92 10.61 10.73 -17.91
C ILE A 92 11.97 10.98 -18.56
N LYS A 93 12.26 10.38 -19.72
CA LYS A 93 13.49 10.63 -20.48
C LYS A 93 13.72 12.12 -20.71
N LYS A 94 12.72 12.84 -21.23
CA LYS A 94 12.81 14.29 -21.43
C LYS A 94 13.07 15.06 -20.15
N LEU A 95 12.37 14.70 -19.06
CA LEU A 95 12.53 15.35 -17.76
C LEU A 95 13.95 15.14 -17.21
N VAL A 96 14.49 13.93 -17.34
CA VAL A 96 15.83 13.58 -16.86
C VAL A 96 16.92 14.31 -17.64
N GLU A 97 16.82 14.32 -18.98
CA GLU A 97 17.79 15.00 -19.87
C GLU A 97 17.87 16.51 -19.61
N SER A 98 16.78 17.12 -19.12
CA SER A 98 16.71 18.56 -18.86
C SER A 98 17.18 18.97 -17.44
N ASN A 99 17.28 18.05 -16.47
CA ASN A 99 17.43 18.43 -15.06
C ASN A 99 18.66 17.83 -14.32
N GLY A 100 19.34 16.84 -14.88
CA GLY A 100 20.59 16.28 -14.33
C GLY A 100 20.42 15.53 -13.00
N TYR A 101 19.47 14.61 -12.94
CA TYR A 101 19.28 13.74 -11.78
C TYR A 101 20.43 12.73 -11.60
N GLN A 102 20.76 12.38 -10.37
CA GLN A 102 21.80 11.39 -10.03
C GLN A 102 21.22 10.11 -9.45
N ARG A 103 19.96 10.10 -9.04
CA ARG A 103 19.24 8.92 -8.57
C ARG A 103 17.80 8.98 -9.02
N ILE A 104 17.26 7.82 -9.32
CA ILE A 104 15.83 7.64 -9.65
C ILE A 104 15.25 6.58 -8.73
N VAL A 105 14.16 6.92 -8.07
CA VAL A 105 13.35 5.98 -7.26
C VAL A 105 11.94 5.97 -7.84
N SER A 106 11.38 4.81 -8.02
CA SER A 106 10.03 4.65 -8.55
C SER A 106 9.22 3.73 -7.63
N ASP A 107 8.06 4.16 -7.18
CA ASP A 107 7.12 3.26 -6.54
C ASP A 107 6.09 2.77 -7.55
N SER A 108 6.18 1.47 -7.89
CA SER A 108 5.23 0.74 -8.75
C SER A 108 5.02 1.34 -10.16
N ARG A 109 5.91 2.20 -10.63
CA ARG A 109 5.86 2.86 -11.95
C ARG A 109 7.02 2.38 -12.82
N PHE A 110 6.74 1.48 -13.77
CA PHE A 110 7.73 0.74 -14.55
C PHE A 110 8.45 1.58 -15.61
N GLY A 111 7.89 2.73 -15.99
CA GLY A 111 8.50 3.65 -16.96
C GLY A 111 9.47 4.68 -16.35
N ILE A 112 9.61 4.73 -15.01
CA ILE A 112 10.43 5.73 -14.33
C ILE A 112 11.84 5.18 -14.05
N TYR A 113 12.66 5.16 -15.08
CA TYR A 113 14.08 4.83 -15.02
C TYR A 113 14.82 5.59 -16.13
N TYR A 114 16.16 5.62 -16.08
CA TYR A 114 16.97 6.18 -17.16
C TYR A 114 18.31 5.44 -17.27
N PRO A 115 18.74 4.99 -18.47
CA PRO A 115 20.04 4.38 -18.68
C PRO A 115 21.18 5.29 -18.22
N GLY A 116 22.13 4.74 -17.45
CA GLY A 116 23.26 5.49 -16.92
C GLY A 116 23.00 6.23 -15.59
N ILE A 117 21.75 6.27 -15.10
CA ILE A 117 21.42 6.78 -13.77
C ILE A 117 20.90 5.62 -12.90
N PRO A 118 21.52 5.38 -11.72
CA PRO A 118 21.04 4.34 -10.80
C PRO A 118 19.56 4.53 -10.49
N SER A 119 18.77 3.52 -10.89
CA SER A 119 17.31 3.51 -10.81
C SER A 119 16.84 2.36 -9.93
N TYR A 120 15.94 2.64 -8.99
CA TYR A 120 15.43 1.71 -7.98
C TYR A 120 13.92 1.65 -8.04
N LEU A 121 13.35 0.45 -7.92
CA LEU A 121 11.90 0.27 -7.92
C LEU A 121 11.42 -0.25 -6.57
N ILE A 122 10.51 0.45 -5.92
CA ILE A 122 9.77 -0.04 -4.75
C ILE A 122 8.58 -0.83 -5.27
N PHE A 123 8.52 -2.13 -4.99
CA PHE A 123 7.46 -2.98 -5.52
C PHE A 123 7.28 -4.27 -4.70
N HIS A 124 6.05 -4.57 -4.28
CA HIS A 124 5.74 -5.74 -3.46
C HIS A 124 4.96 -6.83 -4.21
N GLN A 125 4.62 -6.61 -5.49
CA GLN A 125 3.88 -7.57 -6.33
C GLN A 125 4.75 -8.11 -7.46
N LEU A 126 5.88 -8.76 -7.14
CA LEU A 126 6.77 -9.35 -8.14
C LEU A 126 6.09 -10.46 -8.93
N ARG A 127 5.01 -11.02 -8.40
CA ARG A 127 4.13 -12.00 -9.02
C ARG A 127 2.68 -11.58 -8.81
N PHE A 128 1.85 -11.66 -9.85
CA PHE A 128 0.41 -11.49 -9.72
C PHE A 128 -0.23 -12.84 -9.39
N ILE A 129 -1.06 -12.86 -8.37
CA ILE A 129 -1.78 -14.07 -7.94
C ILE A 129 -3.22 -13.98 -8.41
N ALA A 130 -3.63 -14.91 -9.26
CA ALA A 130 -5.00 -15.02 -9.74
C ALA A 130 -5.91 -15.73 -8.71
N PRO A 131 -7.20 -15.42 -8.67
CA PRO A 131 -8.16 -16.22 -7.95
C PRO A 131 -8.07 -17.70 -8.37
N GLY A 132 -8.12 -18.62 -7.39
CA GLY A 132 -7.99 -20.05 -7.65
C GLY A 132 -6.56 -20.54 -7.91
N ARG A 133 -5.54 -19.66 -7.74
CA ARG A 133 -4.11 -20.04 -7.82
C ARG A 133 -3.74 -20.71 -9.14
N VAL A 134 -3.92 -20.01 -10.26
CA VAL A 134 -3.50 -20.47 -11.59
C VAL A 134 -1.98 -20.33 -11.73
N ARG A 135 -1.21 -21.35 -11.34
CA ARG A 135 0.26 -21.31 -11.23
C ARG A 135 0.97 -20.92 -12.53
N ILE A 136 0.46 -21.34 -13.68
CA ILE A 136 1.06 -20.97 -14.97
C ILE A 136 0.95 -19.45 -15.21
N PHE A 137 -0.21 -18.86 -14.90
CA PHE A 137 -0.41 -17.41 -14.98
C PHE A 137 0.51 -16.68 -14.00
N GLU A 138 0.62 -17.18 -12.76
CA GLU A 138 1.51 -16.61 -11.73
C GLU A 138 2.97 -16.60 -12.21
N ARG A 139 3.46 -17.69 -12.81
CA ARG A 139 4.82 -17.76 -13.39
C ARG A 139 5.00 -16.85 -14.59
N CYS A 140 4.02 -16.78 -15.48
CA CYS A 140 4.07 -15.87 -16.63
C CYS A 140 4.16 -14.40 -16.18
N THR A 141 3.37 -14.00 -15.17
CA THR A 141 3.41 -12.63 -14.64
C THR A 141 4.71 -12.33 -13.91
N GLU A 142 5.28 -13.29 -13.18
CA GLU A 142 6.60 -13.17 -12.59
C GLU A 142 7.69 -13.00 -13.65
N GLY A 143 7.69 -13.86 -14.69
CA GLY A 143 8.64 -13.77 -15.80
C GLY A 143 8.54 -12.44 -16.54
N PHE A 144 7.32 -11.95 -16.77
CA PHE A 144 7.11 -10.62 -17.34
C PHE A 144 7.69 -9.51 -16.47
N ASN A 145 7.40 -9.52 -15.17
CA ASN A 145 7.95 -8.55 -14.23
C ASN A 145 9.48 -8.62 -14.23
N TYR A 146 10.05 -9.82 -14.18
CA TYR A 146 11.51 -10.01 -14.25
C TYR A 146 12.14 -9.31 -15.46
N LEU A 147 11.58 -9.54 -16.66
CA LEU A 147 12.07 -8.91 -17.90
C LEU A 147 11.86 -7.39 -17.91
N SER A 148 10.70 -6.94 -17.45
CA SER A 148 10.34 -5.51 -17.43
C SER A 148 11.17 -4.70 -16.41
N LEU A 149 11.62 -5.34 -15.33
CA LEU A 149 12.33 -4.70 -14.23
C LEU A 149 13.85 -4.77 -14.36
N ASP A 150 14.38 -5.30 -15.48
CA ASP A 150 15.81 -5.38 -15.71
C ASP A 150 16.50 -4.02 -15.80
N ASN A 151 15.76 -2.99 -16.21
CA ASN A 151 16.24 -1.61 -16.27
C ASN A 151 16.50 -0.96 -14.90
N PHE A 152 16.06 -1.55 -13.81
CA PHE A 152 16.32 -1.05 -12.46
C PHE A 152 17.55 -1.74 -11.87
N ASN A 153 18.37 -1.01 -11.13
CA ASN A 153 19.53 -1.55 -10.43
C ASN A 153 19.14 -2.53 -9.33
N LYS A 154 18.13 -2.18 -8.55
CA LYS A 154 17.55 -3.02 -7.48
C LYS A 154 16.04 -2.85 -7.43
N ILE A 155 15.37 -3.92 -6.99
CA ILE A 155 13.97 -3.91 -6.64
C ILE A 155 13.90 -3.93 -5.10
N LEU A 156 13.27 -2.92 -4.56
CA LEU A 156 13.13 -2.67 -3.13
C LEU A 156 11.76 -3.17 -2.69
N VAL A 157 11.74 -4.28 -1.97
CA VAL A 157 10.48 -4.87 -1.48
C VAL A 157 10.20 -4.35 -0.07
N PRO A 158 9.10 -3.62 0.15
CA PRO A 158 8.72 -3.16 1.48
C PRO A 158 8.09 -4.31 2.28
N ASP A 159 8.88 -5.30 2.62
CA ASP A 159 8.48 -6.50 3.37
C ASP A 159 9.67 -7.04 4.17
N LEU A 160 9.38 -7.96 5.07
CA LEU A 160 10.38 -8.69 5.84
C LEU A 160 10.93 -9.84 5.00
N LYS A 161 12.24 -10.07 5.06
CA LYS A 161 12.89 -11.16 4.32
C LYS A 161 12.49 -12.54 4.88
N GLN A 162 12.19 -12.64 6.16
CA GLN A 162 11.80 -13.89 6.82
C GLN A 162 10.41 -14.33 6.36
N GLU A 163 10.29 -15.53 5.78
CA GLU A 163 9.04 -16.05 5.20
C GLU A 163 7.91 -16.27 6.24
N ASP A 164 8.26 -16.58 7.49
CA ASP A 164 7.30 -16.75 8.58
C ASP A 164 6.68 -15.43 9.04
N LEU A 165 7.40 -14.31 8.88
CA LEU A 165 6.99 -12.97 9.26
C LEU A 165 6.55 -12.10 8.09
N CYS A 166 6.76 -12.54 6.85
CA CYS A 166 6.45 -11.72 5.67
C CYS A 166 4.95 -11.43 5.53
N LEU A 167 4.64 -10.24 5.02
CA LEU A 167 3.27 -9.78 4.79
C LEU A 167 2.75 -10.14 3.41
N SER A 168 3.62 -10.14 2.40
CA SER A 168 3.24 -10.30 1.00
C SER A 168 3.07 -11.77 0.57
N GLY A 169 3.63 -12.73 1.35
CA GLY A 169 3.64 -14.13 0.95
C GLY A 169 4.19 -14.33 -0.47
N ASP A 170 3.54 -15.17 -1.27
CA ASP A 170 3.97 -15.47 -2.64
C ASP A 170 3.91 -14.29 -3.63
N LEU A 171 3.44 -13.09 -3.23
CA LEU A 171 3.52 -11.91 -4.09
C LEU A 171 4.96 -11.47 -4.31
N SER A 172 5.83 -11.58 -3.31
CA SER A 172 7.25 -11.22 -3.41
C SER A 172 8.22 -12.23 -2.82
N HIS A 173 7.73 -13.37 -2.34
CA HIS A 173 8.55 -14.47 -1.86
C HIS A 173 8.38 -15.72 -2.73
N ASN A 174 9.23 -16.74 -2.54
CA ASN A 174 9.20 -17.98 -3.30
C ASN A 174 9.25 -17.74 -4.83
N LEU A 175 10.07 -16.77 -5.25
CA LEU A 175 10.22 -16.37 -6.65
C LEU A 175 11.11 -17.36 -7.41
N HIS A 176 10.80 -17.57 -8.72
CA HIS A 176 11.56 -18.47 -9.57
C HIS A 176 12.59 -17.77 -10.46
N TYR A 177 12.27 -16.55 -10.93
CA TYR A 177 13.10 -15.83 -11.89
C TYR A 177 14.03 -14.81 -11.26
N PHE A 178 13.60 -14.18 -10.15
CA PHE A 178 14.38 -13.14 -9.52
C PHE A 178 15.56 -13.68 -8.72
N LYS A 179 16.76 -13.17 -9.03
CA LYS A 179 17.97 -13.45 -8.24
C LYS A 179 17.96 -12.63 -6.94
N GLU A 180 18.48 -13.21 -5.86
CA GLU A 180 18.62 -12.49 -4.57
C GLU A 180 19.41 -11.17 -4.71
N SER A 181 20.42 -11.12 -5.61
CA SER A 181 21.19 -9.91 -5.85
C SER A 181 20.37 -8.75 -6.44
N LYS A 182 19.21 -9.02 -7.05
CA LYS A 182 18.32 -8.03 -7.67
C LYS A 182 17.27 -7.50 -6.71
N VAL A 183 16.86 -8.30 -5.73
CA VAL A 183 15.78 -8.00 -4.79
C VAL A 183 16.34 -7.66 -3.42
N GLU A 184 15.89 -6.55 -2.85
CA GLU A 184 16.27 -6.10 -1.51
C GLU A 184 15.02 -5.91 -0.67
N TYR A 185 14.89 -6.68 0.41
CA TYR A 185 13.79 -6.54 1.37
C TYR A 185 14.13 -5.42 2.35
N LEU A 186 13.37 -4.34 2.32
CA LEU A 186 13.64 -3.15 3.14
C LEU A 186 13.21 -3.33 4.61
N GLY A 187 12.19 -4.14 4.86
CA GLY A 187 11.39 -4.09 6.07
C GLY A 187 10.06 -3.36 5.83
N LEU A 188 9.36 -3.00 6.87
CA LEU A 188 8.02 -2.41 6.78
C LEU A 188 8.09 -0.88 6.63
N LEU A 189 7.66 -0.37 5.49
CA LEU A 189 7.55 1.07 5.23
C LEU A 189 6.25 1.61 5.82
N CYS A 190 6.35 2.25 6.98
CA CYS A 190 5.22 2.80 7.70
C CYS A 190 5.63 4.11 8.38
N ASP A 191 4.75 5.11 8.37
CA ASP A 191 4.97 6.37 9.06
C ASP A 191 4.31 6.41 10.45
N LEU A 192 3.54 5.37 10.79
CA LEU A 192 2.91 5.23 12.11
C LEU A 192 3.86 4.59 13.11
N LYS A 193 3.74 5.02 14.36
CA LYS A 193 4.51 4.51 15.48
C LYS A 193 3.59 3.94 16.55
N LYS A 194 4.03 2.84 17.15
CA LYS A 194 3.38 2.32 18.35
C LYS A 194 3.56 3.32 19.48
N MET A 195 2.46 3.69 20.12
CA MET A 195 2.41 4.63 21.25
C MET A 195 1.91 3.89 22.48
N ASP A 196 2.45 4.24 23.63
CA ASP A 196 1.92 3.76 24.91
C ASP A 196 0.67 4.56 25.28
N MET A 197 -0.47 4.06 24.87
CA MET A 197 -1.79 4.68 25.04
C MET A 197 -2.81 3.63 25.51
N PRO A 198 -3.81 4.04 26.33
CA PRO A 198 -4.88 3.13 26.72
C PRO A 198 -5.71 2.69 25.51
N GLU A 199 -6.01 1.42 25.40
CA GLU A 199 -6.92 0.88 24.38
C GLU A 199 -8.38 1.07 24.82
N ASP A 200 -8.86 2.31 24.71
CA ASP A 200 -10.20 2.74 25.14
C ASP A 200 -11.22 2.85 23.99
N ILE A 201 -10.81 2.48 22.76
CA ILE A 201 -11.69 2.36 21.59
C ILE A 201 -11.86 0.86 21.28
N ASP A 202 -13.09 0.36 21.32
CA ASP A 202 -13.33 -1.05 21.05
C ASP A 202 -13.14 -1.36 19.57
N TYR A 203 -13.72 -0.53 18.68
CA TYR A 203 -13.66 -0.75 17.23
C TYR A 203 -13.28 0.52 16.48
N PHE A 204 -12.23 0.44 15.66
CA PHE A 204 -11.95 1.44 14.63
C PHE A 204 -12.26 0.86 13.26
N ILE A 205 -13.18 1.48 12.54
CA ILE A 205 -13.63 1.05 11.21
C ILE A 205 -13.08 2.02 10.18
N SER A 206 -12.10 1.57 9.39
CA SER A 206 -11.49 2.36 8.32
C SER A 206 -12.06 1.93 6.97
N ILE A 207 -13.03 2.70 6.47
CA ILE A 207 -13.65 2.47 5.16
C ILE A 207 -12.76 3.09 4.09
N SER A 208 -12.33 2.27 3.12
CA SER A 208 -11.46 2.68 2.04
C SER A 208 -11.73 1.89 0.76
N GLY A 209 -11.05 2.24 -0.32
CA GLY A 209 -11.14 1.56 -1.61
C GLY A 209 -11.60 2.47 -2.73
N PRO A 210 -11.59 1.98 -3.98
CA PRO A 210 -12.11 2.72 -5.12
C PRO A 210 -13.64 2.77 -5.11
N GLU A 211 -14.21 3.81 -5.72
CA GLU A 211 -15.65 3.84 -5.99
C GLU A 211 -16.01 2.84 -7.11
N PRO A 212 -17.20 2.21 -7.04
CA PRO A 212 -18.24 2.35 -6.02
C PRO A 212 -18.04 1.44 -4.79
N GLN A 213 -16.98 0.65 -4.72
CA GLN A 213 -16.78 -0.38 -3.68
C GLN A 213 -16.63 0.21 -2.26
N ARG A 214 -16.11 1.44 -2.14
CA ARG A 214 -16.05 2.17 -0.87
C ARG A 214 -17.46 2.50 -0.38
N THR A 215 -18.29 3.10 -1.25
CA THR A 215 -19.66 3.47 -0.92
C THR A 215 -20.53 2.24 -0.60
N ILE A 216 -20.36 1.13 -1.34
CA ILE A 216 -21.07 -0.13 -1.04
C ILE A 216 -20.69 -0.68 0.33
N LEU A 217 -19.40 -0.60 0.71
CA LEU A 217 -18.97 -1.03 2.04
C LEU A 217 -19.52 -0.13 3.14
N GLU A 218 -19.52 1.20 2.93
CA GLU A 218 -20.13 2.18 3.83
C GLU A 218 -21.62 1.86 4.08
N GLN A 219 -22.39 1.68 3.02
CA GLN A 219 -23.81 1.34 3.10
C GLN A 219 -24.08 0.00 3.80
N LYS A 220 -23.12 -0.92 3.75
CA LYS A 220 -23.24 -2.21 4.43
C LYS A 220 -22.87 -2.13 5.91
N ILE A 221 -21.90 -1.31 6.28
CA ILE A 221 -21.37 -1.19 7.65
C ILE A 221 -22.27 -0.30 8.53
N LEU A 222 -22.65 0.89 8.04
CA LEU A 222 -23.36 1.87 8.87
C LEU A 222 -24.64 1.33 9.52
N PRO A 223 -25.53 0.59 8.82
CA PRO A 223 -26.73 0.02 9.44
C PRO A 223 -26.46 -1.04 10.50
N GLN A 224 -25.26 -1.62 10.52
CA GLN A 224 -24.87 -2.65 11.49
C GLN A 224 -24.17 -2.09 12.74
N LEU A 225 -23.82 -0.80 12.78
CA LEU A 225 -23.15 -0.18 13.95
C LEU A 225 -23.96 -0.35 15.25
N PRO A 226 -25.30 -0.24 15.26
CA PRO A 226 -26.10 -0.45 16.47
C PRO A 226 -25.99 -1.86 17.08
N LEU A 227 -25.51 -2.84 16.31
CA LEU A 227 -25.32 -4.23 16.77
C LEU A 227 -24.01 -4.40 17.57
N LEU A 228 -23.07 -3.46 17.46
CA LEU A 228 -21.81 -3.47 18.18
C LEU A 228 -21.95 -2.79 19.54
N LYS A 229 -21.31 -3.35 20.54
CA LYS A 229 -21.25 -2.76 21.89
C LYS A 229 -19.89 -2.15 22.14
N GLY A 230 -19.84 -0.95 22.74
CA GLY A 230 -18.60 -0.29 23.07
C GLY A 230 -18.39 1.02 22.30
N LYS A 231 -17.19 1.56 22.40
CA LYS A 231 -16.79 2.81 21.75
C LYS A 231 -16.35 2.55 20.31
N ILE A 232 -17.07 3.12 19.38
CA ILE A 232 -16.87 2.90 17.94
C ILE A 232 -16.42 4.20 17.29
N VAL A 233 -15.34 4.14 16.50
CA VAL A 233 -14.88 5.23 15.65
C VAL A 233 -14.87 4.75 14.20
N VAL A 234 -15.41 5.55 13.29
CA VAL A 234 -15.48 5.24 11.86
C VAL A 234 -14.79 6.35 11.05
N ALA A 235 -13.95 5.97 10.09
CA ALA A 235 -13.42 6.88 9.08
C ALA A 235 -13.96 6.45 7.70
N LEU A 236 -14.63 7.37 6.99
CA LEU A 236 -15.30 7.07 5.71
C LEU A 236 -14.37 7.15 4.49
N GLY A 237 -13.14 7.67 4.65
CA GLY A 237 -12.17 7.80 3.56
C GLY A 237 -12.59 8.81 2.48
N LYS A 238 -13.26 9.90 2.88
CA LYS A 238 -13.74 11.01 2.02
C LYS A 238 -12.93 12.29 2.31
N PRO A 239 -11.71 12.45 1.78
CA PRO A 239 -10.84 13.60 2.08
C PRO A 239 -11.36 14.92 1.52
N GLU A 240 -12.32 14.89 0.62
CA GLU A 240 -13.03 16.04 0.06
C GLU A 240 -14.07 16.64 1.02
N GLU A 241 -14.38 15.93 2.11
CA GLU A 241 -15.34 16.36 3.12
C GLU A 241 -14.63 16.46 4.48
N GLU A 242 -14.92 17.50 5.26
CA GLU A 242 -14.48 17.65 6.65
C GLU A 242 -15.70 17.67 7.57
N LYS A 243 -16.25 16.48 7.84
CA LYS A 243 -17.44 16.34 8.69
C LYS A 243 -17.18 15.32 9.78
N GLU A 244 -17.73 15.62 10.94
CA GLU A 244 -17.84 14.71 12.06
C GLU A 244 -19.31 14.58 12.44
N ILE A 245 -19.80 13.35 12.54
CA ILE A 245 -21.18 13.07 12.94
C ILE A 245 -21.22 11.96 14.00
N PHE A 246 -22.27 11.97 14.81
CA PHE A 246 -22.57 10.88 15.73
C PHE A 246 -23.77 10.10 15.21
N TYR A 247 -23.61 8.79 15.16
CA TYR A 247 -24.66 7.88 14.68
C TYR A 247 -24.70 6.64 15.56
N HIS A 248 -25.80 6.45 16.29
CA HIS A 248 -26.00 5.32 17.21
C HIS A 248 -24.81 5.06 18.16
N GLY A 249 -24.27 6.13 18.75
CA GLY A 249 -23.13 6.04 19.67
C GLY A 249 -21.75 5.93 19.01
N ALA A 250 -21.68 5.73 17.71
CA ALA A 250 -20.45 5.75 16.96
C ALA A 250 -20.07 7.17 16.54
N ARG A 251 -18.78 7.49 16.64
CA ARG A 251 -18.19 8.75 16.15
C ARG A 251 -17.67 8.53 14.74
N ILE A 252 -18.23 9.23 13.77
CA ILE A 252 -17.95 9.04 12.35
C ILE A 252 -17.27 10.29 11.78
N TYR A 253 -16.10 10.10 11.22
CA TYR A 253 -15.34 11.10 10.48
C TYR A 253 -15.40 10.84 8.99
N SER A 254 -15.65 11.87 8.18
CA SER A 254 -15.51 11.75 6.73
C SER A 254 -14.06 11.44 6.34
N TYR A 255 -13.10 12.08 7.00
CA TYR A 255 -11.66 11.86 6.80
C TYR A 255 -10.91 12.04 8.13
N LEU A 256 -9.79 11.34 8.27
CA LEU A 256 -8.85 11.52 9.37
C LEU A 256 -7.48 11.90 8.79
N ASP A 257 -6.86 12.94 9.35
CA ASP A 257 -5.44 13.19 9.11
C ASP A 257 -4.56 12.08 9.71
N ARG A 258 -3.31 12.00 9.28
CA ARG A 258 -2.40 10.90 9.68
C ARG A 258 -2.13 10.87 11.19
N LYS A 259 -2.03 12.02 11.84
CA LYS A 259 -1.79 12.10 13.28
C LYS A 259 -2.98 11.57 14.08
N THR A 260 -4.17 12.02 13.73
CA THR A 260 -5.42 11.55 14.36
C THR A 260 -5.68 10.07 14.08
N GLN A 261 -5.39 9.61 12.86
CA GLN A 261 -5.49 8.19 12.51
C GLN A 261 -4.53 7.34 13.35
N GLN A 262 -3.27 7.77 13.52
CA GLN A 262 -2.30 7.08 14.37
C GLN A 262 -2.79 6.97 15.81
N GLU A 263 -3.29 8.05 16.39
CA GLU A 263 -3.82 8.06 17.75
C GLU A 263 -4.99 7.08 17.89
N ILE A 264 -5.98 7.15 16.99
CA ILE A 264 -7.16 6.28 17.01
C ILE A 264 -6.75 4.82 16.85
N MET A 265 -5.84 4.50 15.91
CA MET A 265 -5.38 3.13 15.70
C MET A 265 -4.64 2.59 16.94
N ASN A 266 -3.79 3.40 17.59
CA ASN A 266 -3.11 2.98 18.82
C ASN A 266 -4.09 2.69 19.97
N ARG A 267 -5.16 3.49 20.08
CA ARG A 267 -6.19 3.35 21.11
C ARG A 267 -7.23 2.25 20.83
N SER A 268 -7.20 1.65 19.65
CA SER A 268 -8.21 0.67 19.22
C SER A 268 -7.82 -0.76 19.60
N ARG A 269 -8.79 -1.55 20.08
CA ARG A 269 -8.64 -2.99 20.34
C ARG A 269 -8.71 -3.81 19.07
N LEU A 270 -9.69 -3.52 18.20
CA LEU A 270 -9.87 -4.18 16.92
C LEU A 270 -10.02 -3.16 15.80
N ILE A 271 -9.31 -3.38 14.69
CA ILE A 271 -9.39 -2.55 13.50
C ILE A 271 -10.15 -3.31 12.41
N ILE A 272 -11.14 -2.66 11.79
CA ILE A 272 -11.93 -3.22 10.70
C ILE A 272 -11.55 -2.44 9.43
N SER A 273 -10.96 -3.12 8.45
CA SER A 273 -10.44 -2.43 7.27
C SER A 273 -10.32 -3.33 6.03
N ARG A 274 -9.96 -2.71 4.90
CA ARG A 274 -9.48 -3.44 3.72
C ARG A 274 -8.07 -3.99 3.99
N PRO A 275 -7.73 -5.19 3.47
CA PRO A 275 -6.37 -5.74 3.53
C PRO A 275 -5.45 -5.10 2.46
N GLY A 276 -5.40 -3.77 2.42
CA GLY A 276 -4.42 -3.05 1.62
C GLY A 276 -3.01 -3.29 2.17
N TYR A 277 -2.01 -3.40 1.30
CA TYR A 277 -0.65 -3.75 1.74
C TYR A 277 -0.08 -2.75 2.76
N THR A 278 -0.30 -1.44 2.55
CA THR A 278 0.08 -0.40 3.52
C THR A 278 -0.63 -0.59 4.86
N THR A 279 -1.92 -0.91 4.85
CA THR A 279 -2.69 -1.17 6.09
C THR A 279 -2.14 -2.39 6.85
N LEU A 280 -1.72 -3.44 6.12
CA LEU A 280 -1.09 -4.62 6.77
C LEU A 280 0.23 -4.26 7.44
N MET A 281 1.06 -3.40 6.82
CA MET A 281 2.28 -2.88 7.46
C MET A 281 1.95 -2.07 8.72
N GLU A 282 0.93 -1.19 8.67
CA GLU A 282 0.46 -0.42 9.81
C GLU A 282 -0.01 -1.32 10.96
N LEU A 283 -0.84 -2.32 10.67
CA LEU A 283 -1.33 -3.30 11.64
C LEU A 283 -0.17 -4.08 12.29
N ALA A 284 0.82 -4.48 11.50
CA ALA A 284 1.98 -5.21 11.98
C ALA A 284 2.85 -4.35 12.92
N ILE A 285 3.18 -3.11 12.53
CA ILE A 285 3.96 -2.18 13.35
C ILE A 285 3.24 -1.84 14.66
N LEU A 286 1.94 -1.60 14.61
CA LEU A 286 1.15 -1.27 15.80
C LEU A 286 0.80 -2.50 16.64
N GLY A 287 0.99 -3.72 16.11
CA GLY A 287 0.64 -4.98 16.78
C GLY A 287 -0.86 -5.14 17.01
N LYS A 288 -1.70 -4.65 16.09
CA LYS A 288 -3.15 -4.62 16.24
C LYS A 288 -3.83 -5.84 15.66
N LYS A 289 -4.95 -6.25 16.27
CA LYS A 289 -5.90 -7.21 15.72
C LYS A 289 -6.73 -6.57 14.61
N ALA A 290 -7.16 -7.36 13.62
CA ALA A 290 -8.01 -6.82 12.58
C ALA A 290 -9.04 -7.82 12.03
N LEU A 291 -10.20 -7.25 11.61
CA LEU A 291 -11.15 -7.86 10.71
C LEU A 291 -10.89 -7.31 9.29
N LEU A 292 -10.50 -8.18 8.37
CA LEU A 292 -10.13 -7.81 7.02
C LEU A 292 -11.27 -8.09 6.04
N ILE A 293 -11.65 -7.06 5.26
CA ILE A 293 -12.74 -7.15 4.28
C ILE A 293 -12.17 -6.81 2.90
N PRO A 294 -11.73 -7.79 2.09
CA PRO A 294 -11.14 -7.52 0.78
C PRO A 294 -12.12 -6.83 -0.17
N THR A 295 -11.60 -5.91 -0.98
CA THR A 295 -12.37 -5.26 -2.04
C THR A 295 -12.72 -6.27 -3.13
N PRO A 296 -14.00 -6.45 -3.49
CA PRO A 296 -14.39 -7.32 -4.59
C PRO A 296 -13.64 -6.97 -5.89
N GLY A 297 -13.09 -7.98 -6.55
CA GLY A 297 -12.33 -7.81 -7.79
C GLY A 297 -10.84 -7.45 -7.63
N GLN A 298 -10.36 -7.10 -6.44
CA GLN A 298 -8.94 -6.88 -6.18
C GLN A 298 -8.25 -8.17 -5.74
N THR A 299 -7.51 -8.78 -6.67
CA THR A 299 -6.85 -10.09 -6.46
C THR A 299 -5.80 -10.06 -5.36
N GLU A 300 -5.04 -8.98 -5.26
CA GLU A 300 -4.06 -8.76 -4.19
C GLU A 300 -4.72 -8.82 -2.82
N GLN A 301 -5.77 -8.02 -2.60
CA GLN A 301 -6.46 -7.98 -1.31
C GLN A 301 -7.11 -9.32 -0.96
N THR A 302 -7.69 -10.00 -1.94
CA THR A 302 -8.27 -11.34 -1.75
C THR A 302 -7.20 -12.35 -1.36
N TYR A 303 -6.03 -12.28 -2.00
CA TYR A 303 -4.91 -13.15 -1.67
C TYR A 303 -4.36 -12.86 -0.26
N LEU A 304 -4.06 -11.59 0.03
CA LEU A 304 -3.51 -11.18 1.33
C LEU A 304 -4.45 -11.55 2.50
N ALA A 305 -5.75 -11.30 2.34
CA ALA A 305 -6.76 -11.70 3.32
C ALA A 305 -6.73 -13.21 3.58
N SER A 306 -6.75 -14.02 2.53
CA SER A 306 -6.68 -15.48 2.62
C SER A 306 -5.34 -15.98 3.17
N TYR A 307 -4.23 -15.34 2.79
CA TYR A 307 -2.90 -15.68 3.27
C TYR A 307 -2.79 -15.48 4.79
N HIS A 308 -3.15 -14.30 5.30
CA HIS A 308 -3.07 -13.98 6.72
C HIS A 308 -4.08 -14.76 7.56
N MET A 309 -5.26 -15.07 7.01
CA MET A 309 -6.23 -15.94 7.68
C MET A 309 -5.69 -17.37 7.85
N ARG A 310 -5.07 -17.95 6.81
CA ARG A 310 -4.43 -19.29 6.91
C ARG A 310 -3.23 -19.33 7.86
N LYS A 311 -2.48 -18.22 7.96
CA LYS A 311 -1.38 -18.05 8.92
C LYS A 311 -1.87 -17.84 10.36
N GLY A 312 -3.18 -17.67 10.58
CA GLY A 312 -3.75 -17.39 11.89
C GLY A 312 -3.49 -15.96 12.39
N ASN A 313 -3.09 -15.03 11.52
CA ASN A 313 -2.79 -13.66 11.91
C ASN A 313 -4.04 -12.80 12.04
N PHE A 314 -4.93 -12.83 11.04
CA PHE A 314 -6.12 -11.99 10.96
C PHE A 314 -7.33 -12.79 10.47
N TYR A 315 -8.49 -12.49 11.00
CA TYR A 315 -9.75 -12.99 10.46
C TYR A 315 -10.16 -12.19 9.22
N SER A 316 -10.75 -12.86 8.24
CA SER A 316 -11.21 -12.21 7.02
C SER A 316 -12.55 -12.76 6.56
N VAL A 317 -13.39 -11.85 6.07
CA VAL A 317 -14.70 -12.17 5.47
C VAL A 317 -14.89 -11.38 4.17
N SER A 318 -15.55 -11.98 3.18
CA SER A 318 -15.90 -11.25 1.96
C SER A 318 -16.92 -10.15 2.25
N GLN A 319 -16.81 -9.01 1.52
CA GLN A 319 -17.75 -7.89 1.67
C GLN A 319 -19.22 -8.33 1.57
N GLU A 320 -19.52 -9.31 0.72
CA GLU A 320 -20.87 -9.83 0.53
C GLU A 320 -21.42 -10.52 1.79
N LYS A 321 -20.58 -11.32 2.47
CA LYS A 321 -20.96 -12.14 3.63
C LYS A 321 -20.76 -11.45 4.98
N LEU A 322 -20.34 -10.18 4.98
CA LEU A 322 -20.06 -9.41 6.19
C LEU A 322 -21.29 -9.33 7.10
N ASP A 323 -21.09 -9.74 8.35
CA ASP A 323 -21.96 -9.60 9.51
C ASP A 323 -21.12 -9.10 10.68
N LEU A 324 -21.22 -7.80 11.00
CA LEU A 324 -20.31 -7.19 11.99
C LEU A 324 -20.43 -7.84 13.36
N ALA A 325 -21.64 -8.13 13.84
CA ALA A 325 -21.85 -8.68 15.18
C ALA A 325 -21.19 -10.04 15.37
N ARG A 326 -21.23 -10.88 14.34
CA ARG A 326 -20.57 -12.19 14.33
C ARG A 326 -19.07 -12.04 14.07
N ASP A 327 -18.70 -11.27 13.06
CA ASP A 327 -17.34 -11.29 12.51
C ASP A 327 -16.32 -10.57 13.41
N VAL A 328 -16.75 -9.60 14.23
CA VAL A 328 -15.85 -9.00 15.24
C VAL A 328 -15.48 -10.01 16.34
N VAL A 329 -16.43 -10.85 16.77
CA VAL A 329 -16.17 -11.90 17.78
C VAL A 329 -15.16 -12.93 17.25
N GLU A 330 -15.28 -13.31 15.98
CA GLU A 330 -14.30 -14.21 15.36
C GLU A 330 -12.93 -13.51 15.19
N ALA A 331 -12.90 -12.24 14.79
CA ALA A 331 -11.67 -11.50 14.61
C ALA A 331 -10.89 -11.30 15.92
N GLU A 332 -11.56 -11.14 17.04
CA GLU A 332 -10.92 -11.01 18.35
C GLU A 332 -10.10 -12.26 18.78
N ARG A 333 -10.42 -13.44 18.22
CA ARG A 333 -9.67 -14.69 18.46
C ARG A 333 -8.32 -14.73 17.76
N TYR A 334 -8.11 -13.88 16.76
CA TYR A 334 -6.85 -13.79 16.03
C TYR A 334 -5.90 -12.81 16.72
N PRO A 335 -4.62 -13.19 16.91
CA PRO A 335 -3.67 -12.40 17.70
C PRO A 335 -3.17 -11.11 17.01
N GLY A 336 -3.43 -10.92 15.71
CA GLY A 336 -2.70 -9.97 14.90
C GLY A 336 -1.33 -10.51 14.49
N LEU A 337 -0.66 -9.78 13.59
CA LEU A 337 0.73 -10.09 13.26
C LEU A 337 1.65 -9.45 14.30
N LYS A 338 2.40 -10.27 15.01
CA LYS A 338 3.37 -9.81 16.00
C LYS A 338 4.75 -9.78 15.38
N VAL A 339 5.21 -8.61 15.02
CA VAL A 339 6.60 -8.35 14.61
C VAL A 339 7.32 -7.70 15.80
N ASN A 340 8.11 -8.49 16.51
CA ASN A 340 8.87 -7.99 17.65
C ASN A 340 10.13 -7.29 17.16
N ASN A 341 10.47 -6.15 17.79
CA ASN A 341 11.70 -5.38 17.54
C ASN A 341 11.88 -4.83 16.11
N ILE A 342 10.82 -4.65 15.33
CA ILE A 342 10.89 -4.00 14.03
C ILE A 342 10.41 -2.55 14.19
N GLN A 343 11.30 -1.62 13.82
CA GLN A 343 10.99 -0.20 13.81
C GLN A 343 10.84 0.28 12.35
N PRO A 344 9.90 1.18 12.04
CA PRO A 344 9.79 1.77 10.71
C PRO A 344 11.09 2.42 10.23
N GLU A 345 11.84 3.00 11.14
CA GLU A 345 13.13 3.65 10.88
C GLU A 345 14.18 2.71 10.30
N ASP A 346 14.12 1.41 10.62
CA ASP A 346 15.04 0.39 10.08
C ASP A 346 14.89 0.27 8.55
N ALA A 347 13.64 0.30 8.07
CA ALA A 347 13.35 0.25 6.64
C ALA A 347 13.79 1.53 5.91
N GLU A 348 13.58 2.70 6.53
CA GLU A 348 14.06 3.98 6.00
C GLU A 348 15.60 4.01 5.92
N GLU A 349 16.29 3.55 6.94
CA GLU A 349 17.76 3.53 7.00
C GLU A 349 18.32 2.58 5.95
N LYS A 350 17.77 1.38 5.84
CA LYS A 350 18.14 0.41 4.81
C LYS A 350 17.90 0.94 3.40
N PHE A 351 16.78 1.63 3.17
CA PHE A 351 16.52 2.33 1.92
C PHE A 351 17.63 3.35 1.61
N MET A 352 17.98 4.20 2.58
CA MET A 352 19.04 5.21 2.39
C MET A 352 20.39 4.57 2.07
N GLN A 353 20.72 3.48 2.74
CA GLN A 353 21.97 2.73 2.50
C GLN A 353 22.00 2.13 1.09
N VAL A 354 20.92 1.49 0.65
CA VAL A 354 20.86 0.82 -0.65
C VAL A 354 20.86 1.81 -1.81
N VAL A 355 20.11 2.91 -1.68
CA VAL A 355 19.93 3.88 -2.78
C VAL A 355 21.05 4.89 -2.86
N PHE A 356 21.61 5.31 -1.72
CA PHE A 356 22.55 6.43 -1.67
C PHE A 356 23.97 6.02 -1.20
N GLY A 357 24.12 4.79 -0.71
CA GLY A 357 25.40 4.30 -0.19
C GLY A 357 25.74 5.06 1.09
N GLY A 358 25.29 4.64 2.22
CA GLY A 358 25.61 5.06 3.60
C GLY A 358 26.07 6.49 3.84
#